data_da49ceb9ffd5e8308269f8537fb3bb1c
#
_entry.id   da49ceb9ffd5e8308269f8537fb3bb1c
#
_cell.length_a   1.000
_cell.length_b   1.000
_cell.length_c   1.000
_cell.angle_alpha   90.00
_cell.angle_beta   90.00
_cell.angle_gamma   90.00
#
_symmetry.space_group_name_H-M   'P 1'
#
loop_
_entity.id
_entity.type
_entity.pdbx_description
1 polymer ?
#
loop_
_entity_poly.entity_id
_entity_poly.type
_entity_poly.pdbx_seq_one_letter_code
_entity_poly.pdbx_strand_id
1 'polypeptide(L)'
;MRKLFGFFCNIMKCFLMSCGIVLLFYFFNEEVPVTKELIQRNVLVICYSLISLLCVYQITKRMFSDDDYNVITGTSLGYAKRAIRSENKNDTLTEYNRKVSSVHEAGHAVMAYLMEIESFQVILSDIQPRVVMVQKLQDANAVKKGILIKYAGAIAEEILLDKMHIGSFIGEDSDFPQATEWIKAYIVMTDSSISKTLLDRELEEKTILLSKKLWNESKKILSENRTMVETISENLQRKGTLTSEEVK
;
A
#
# COMPACT_ATOMS: atom_id res chain seq x y z
N MET A 1 3.22 10.56 2.16
CA MET A 1 4.69 10.75 2.16
C MET A 1 5.23 11.60 1.02
N ARG A 2 4.89 11.40 -0.26
CA ARG A 2 5.28 12.33 -1.35
C ARG A 2 4.98 13.80 -1.05
N LYS A 3 3.85 14.09 -0.39
CA LYS A 3 3.48 15.46 0.03
C LYS A 3 4.38 16.00 1.14
N LEU A 4 4.79 15.14 2.08
CA LEU A 4 5.71 15.52 3.17
C LEU A 4 7.12 15.77 2.64
N PHE A 5 7.59 14.94 1.71
CA PHE A 5 8.87 15.13 1.01
C PHE A 5 8.88 16.40 0.16
N GLY A 6 7.79 16.68 -0.57
CA GLY A 6 7.63 17.95 -1.29
C GLY A 6 7.65 19.17 -0.36
N PHE A 7 7.04 19.05 0.82
CA PHE A 7 7.06 20.09 1.84
C PHE A 7 8.47 20.34 2.37
N PHE A 8 9.23 19.28 2.69
CA PHE A 8 10.63 19.39 3.10
C PHE A 8 11.54 19.98 2.02
N CYS A 9 11.37 19.58 0.77
CA CYS A 9 12.11 20.16 -0.36
C CYS A 9 11.81 21.66 -0.53
N ASN A 10 10.57 22.08 -0.30
CA ASN A 10 10.21 23.49 -0.38
C ASN A 10 10.77 24.31 0.79
N ILE A 11 10.76 23.76 2.01
CA ILE A 11 11.43 24.42 3.17
C ILE A 11 12.92 24.59 2.89
N MET A 12 13.58 23.56 2.35
CA MET A 12 15.01 23.63 2.03
C MET A 12 15.31 24.66 0.94
N LYS A 13 14.48 24.78 -0.09
CA LYS A 13 14.59 25.83 -1.12
C LYS A 13 14.41 27.22 -0.52
N CYS A 14 13.41 27.42 0.35
CA CYS A 14 13.20 28.70 1.04
C CYS A 14 14.39 29.08 1.93
N PHE A 15 14.95 28.10 2.65
CA PHE A 15 16.14 28.32 3.48
C PHE A 15 17.37 28.71 2.66
N LEU A 16 17.65 28.01 1.55
CA LEU A 16 18.74 28.34 0.64
C LEU A 16 18.57 29.72 0.00
N MET A 17 17.33 30.08 -0.38
CA MET A 17 17.04 31.43 -0.88
C MET A 17 17.25 32.51 0.19
N SER A 18 16.83 32.26 1.44
CA SER A 18 17.03 33.18 2.54
C SER A 18 18.52 33.38 2.85
N CYS A 19 19.32 32.32 2.85
CA CYS A 19 20.78 32.42 3.00
C CYS A 19 21.43 33.22 1.86
N GLY A 20 20.95 32.99 0.61
CA GLY A 20 21.40 33.75 -0.56
C GLY A 20 21.09 35.23 -0.46
N ILE A 21 19.90 35.59 0.00
CA ILE A 21 19.47 37.00 0.21
C ILE A 21 20.31 37.66 1.31
N VAL A 22 20.56 36.96 2.42
CA VAL A 22 21.43 37.50 3.51
C VAL A 22 22.85 37.73 3.02
N LEU A 23 23.40 36.79 2.23
CA LEU A 23 24.72 36.95 1.63
C LEU A 23 24.77 38.13 0.66
N LEU A 24 23.76 38.28 -0.21
CA LEU A 24 23.65 39.42 -1.13
C LEU A 24 23.53 40.74 -0.36
N PHE A 25 22.73 40.80 0.69
CA PHE A 25 22.58 41.99 1.53
C PHE A 25 23.91 42.38 2.18
N TYR A 26 24.67 41.39 2.67
CA TYR A 26 26.01 41.61 3.23
C TYR A 26 27.04 42.10 2.19
N PHE A 27 26.95 41.60 0.95
CA PHE A 27 27.86 41.99 -0.13
C PHE A 27 27.60 43.38 -0.68
N PHE A 28 26.31 43.81 -0.67
CA PHE A 28 25.93 45.11 -1.26
C PHE A 28 25.77 46.25 -0.25
N ASN A 29 25.92 45.98 1.04
CA ASN A 29 25.80 47.01 2.07
C ASN A 29 27.18 47.55 2.43
N GLU A 30 27.61 48.59 1.70
CA GLU A 30 28.96 49.20 1.84
C GLU A 30 29.24 49.88 3.22
N GLU A 31 28.22 50.03 4.08
CA GLU A 31 28.35 50.74 5.38
C GLU A 31 28.80 49.82 6.54
N VAL A 32 28.87 48.52 6.36
CA VAL A 32 29.29 47.58 7.40
C VAL A 32 30.77 47.26 7.21
N PRO A 33 31.69 47.65 8.14
CA PRO A 33 33.09 47.26 8.04
C PRO A 33 33.24 45.76 8.19
N VAL A 34 33.30 45.07 7.05
CA VAL A 34 33.41 43.61 6.99
C VAL A 34 34.86 43.23 7.27
N THR A 35 35.17 42.90 8.51
CA THR A 35 36.48 42.37 8.85
C THR A 35 36.61 40.94 8.28
N LYS A 36 37.82 40.61 7.84
CA LYS A 36 38.13 39.26 7.31
C LYS A 36 37.73 38.15 8.27
N GLU A 37 37.82 38.41 9.58
CA GLU A 37 37.39 37.47 10.64
C GLU A 37 35.88 37.25 10.69
N LEU A 38 35.07 38.28 10.45
CA LEU A 38 33.62 38.20 10.43
C LEU A 38 33.14 37.36 9.25
N ILE A 39 33.76 37.53 8.07
CA ILE A 39 33.49 36.71 6.88
C ILE A 39 33.85 35.26 7.16
N GLN A 40 35.04 34.96 7.67
CA GLN A 40 35.46 33.60 7.95
C GLN A 40 34.52 32.89 8.94
N ARG A 41 34.10 33.59 10.02
CA ARG A 41 33.18 33.01 11.01
C ARG A 41 31.82 32.72 10.42
N ASN A 42 31.26 33.62 9.62
CA ASN A 42 29.95 33.43 9.01
C ASN A 42 29.96 32.35 7.90
N VAL A 43 31.02 32.29 7.10
CA VAL A 43 31.21 31.23 6.10
C VAL A 43 31.29 29.85 6.77
N LEU A 44 32.04 29.73 7.88
CA LEU A 44 32.11 28.50 8.64
C LEU A 44 30.71 28.04 9.16
N VAL A 45 29.95 28.97 9.76
CA VAL A 45 28.59 28.68 10.26
C VAL A 45 27.67 28.21 9.12
N ILE A 46 27.74 28.89 7.97
CA ILE A 46 26.96 28.51 6.78
C ILE A 46 27.37 27.11 6.27
N CYS A 47 28.69 26.84 6.19
CA CYS A 47 29.18 25.51 5.77
C CYS A 47 28.76 24.42 6.74
N TYR A 48 28.85 24.61 8.05
CA TYR A 48 28.36 23.63 9.03
C TYR A 48 26.85 23.40 8.94
N SER A 49 26.07 24.46 8.75
CA SER A 49 24.61 24.35 8.56
C SER A 49 24.23 23.56 7.30
N LEU A 50 24.94 23.81 6.19
CA LEU A 50 24.73 23.07 4.94
C LEU A 50 25.12 21.60 5.05
N ILE A 51 26.24 21.28 5.72
CA ILE A 51 26.67 19.91 5.96
C ILE A 51 25.65 19.19 6.84
N SER A 52 25.18 19.81 7.92
CA SER A 52 24.16 19.25 8.80
C SER A 52 22.84 18.96 8.04
N LEU A 53 22.43 19.88 7.17
CA LEU A 53 21.23 19.74 6.34
C LEU A 53 21.38 18.60 5.30
N LEU A 54 22.56 18.47 4.69
CA LEU A 54 22.89 17.37 3.79
C LEU A 54 22.91 16.03 4.52
N CYS A 55 23.45 15.97 5.74
CA CYS A 55 23.41 14.77 6.57
C CYS A 55 21.97 14.37 6.93
N VAL A 56 21.14 15.30 7.38
CA VAL A 56 19.73 15.08 7.65
C VAL A 56 18.99 14.62 6.38
N TYR A 57 19.26 15.25 5.24
CA TYR A 57 18.70 14.85 3.95
C TYR A 57 19.11 13.42 3.56
N GLN A 58 20.38 13.06 3.72
CA GLN A 58 20.85 11.70 3.42
C GLN A 58 20.25 10.65 4.37
N ILE A 59 20.11 10.99 5.65
CA ILE A 59 19.49 10.12 6.64
C ILE A 59 18.01 9.95 6.32
N THR A 60 17.27 11.02 6.07
CA THR A 60 15.84 10.97 5.70
C THR A 60 15.65 10.27 4.35
N LYS A 61 16.51 10.54 3.35
CA LYS A 61 16.47 9.81 2.09
C LYS A 61 16.73 8.31 2.30
N ARG A 62 17.61 7.92 3.21
CA ARG A 62 17.91 6.52 3.53
C ARG A 62 16.80 5.85 4.34
N MET A 63 16.15 6.59 5.24
CA MET A 63 15.01 6.12 6.04
C MET A 63 13.71 6.04 5.21
N PHE A 64 13.58 6.89 4.18
CA PHE A 64 12.41 7.00 3.33
C PHE A 64 12.75 6.73 1.86
N SER A 65 13.80 5.94 1.57
CA SER A 65 14.06 5.56 0.19
C SER A 65 12.90 4.70 -0.32
N ASP A 66 12.42 5.01 -1.51
CA ASP A 66 11.32 4.29 -2.15
C ASP A 66 11.57 2.78 -2.24
N ASP A 67 12.83 2.34 -2.19
CA ASP A 67 13.19 0.92 -2.16
C ASP A 67 12.80 0.22 -0.84
N ASP A 68 12.89 0.91 0.30
CA ASP A 68 12.44 0.35 1.59
C ASP A 68 10.92 0.49 1.77
N TYR A 69 10.33 1.55 1.21
CA TYR A 69 8.88 1.77 1.25
C TYR A 69 8.11 0.80 0.36
N ASN A 70 8.62 0.50 -0.83
CA ASN A 70 8.04 -0.51 -1.74
C ASN A 70 8.07 -1.94 -1.18
N VAL A 71 8.84 -2.17 -0.13
CA VAL A 71 8.91 -3.46 0.57
C VAL A 71 7.81 -3.61 1.63
N ILE A 72 7.37 -2.49 2.22
CA ILE A 72 6.34 -2.48 3.28
C ILE A 72 4.92 -2.29 2.71
N THR A 73 4.78 -1.54 1.62
CA THR A 73 3.51 -1.30 0.92
C THR A 73 3.20 -2.36 -0.12
N GLY A 74 3.88 -3.48 -0.02
CA GLY A 74 3.73 -4.53 -1.02
C GLY A 74 2.43 -5.28 -0.92
N THR A 75 2.09 -5.82 -1.97
CA THR A 75 1.29 -6.99 -2.22
C THR A 75 1.77 -8.18 -1.37
N SER A 76 0.92 -9.16 -1.17
CA SER A 76 1.13 -10.39 -0.43
C SER A 76 2.48 -11.11 -0.65
N LEU A 77 3.19 -10.78 -1.70
CA LEU A 77 4.52 -11.30 -2.02
C LEU A 77 5.70 -10.36 -1.68
N GLY A 78 5.48 -9.18 -1.14
CA GLY A 78 6.55 -8.21 -0.88
C GLY A 78 7.67 -8.77 0.00
N TYR A 79 7.34 -9.54 1.03
CA TYR A 79 8.34 -10.19 1.89
C TYR A 79 9.08 -11.34 1.21
N ALA A 80 8.35 -12.18 0.47
CA ALA A 80 8.97 -13.26 -0.30
C ALA A 80 9.89 -12.69 -1.38
N LYS A 81 9.51 -11.59 -2.04
CA LYS A 81 10.36 -10.90 -3.01
C LYS A 81 11.65 -10.34 -2.42
N ARG A 82 11.65 -9.83 -1.18
CA ARG A 82 12.88 -9.30 -0.57
C ARG A 82 13.86 -10.43 -0.24
N ALA A 83 13.36 -11.54 0.31
CA ALA A 83 14.18 -12.71 0.57
C ALA A 83 14.79 -13.28 -0.72
N ILE A 84 14.01 -13.37 -1.79
CA ILE A 84 14.43 -13.87 -3.10
C ILE A 84 15.35 -12.88 -3.83
N ARG A 85 15.06 -11.56 -3.77
CA ARG A 85 15.86 -10.52 -4.45
C ARG A 85 17.25 -10.33 -3.83
N SER A 86 17.46 -10.75 -2.58
CA SER A 86 18.78 -10.73 -1.95
C SER A 86 19.72 -11.82 -2.47
N GLU A 87 19.17 -12.89 -3.06
CA GLU A 87 19.97 -14.04 -3.49
C GLU A 87 20.22 -14.09 -5.01
N ASN A 88 19.31 -13.64 -5.88
CA ASN A 88 19.56 -13.65 -7.33
C ASN A 88 18.66 -12.67 -8.10
N LYS A 89 19.25 -11.84 -8.95
CA LYS A 89 18.54 -10.86 -9.79
C LYS A 89 17.67 -11.47 -10.92
N ASN A 90 17.69 -12.77 -11.09
CA ASN A 90 17.05 -13.49 -12.22
C ASN A 90 16.04 -14.56 -11.78
N ASP A 91 15.72 -14.69 -10.47
CA ASP A 91 14.81 -15.75 -10.06
C ASP A 91 13.35 -15.36 -10.27
N THR A 92 12.70 -16.12 -11.11
CA THR A 92 11.24 -16.28 -11.17
C THR A 92 10.72 -16.73 -9.79
N LEU A 93 9.48 -16.37 -9.46
CA LEU A 93 8.78 -16.88 -8.28
C LEU A 93 9.01 -18.40 -8.17
N THR A 94 9.37 -18.88 -6.98
CA THR A 94 9.41 -20.33 -6.75
C THR A 94 8.04 -20.92 -7.09
N GLU A 95 8.00 -22.17 -7.52
CA GLU A 95 6.75 -22.87 -7.84
C GLU A 95 5.74 -22.79 -6.70
N TYR A 96 6.22 -22.91 -5.46
CA TYR A 96 5.39 -22.75 -4.27
C TYR A 96 4.77 -21.33 -4.18
N ASN A 97 5.56 -20.28 -4.32
CA ASN A 97 5.06 -18.91 -4.25
C ASN A 97 4.09 -18.61 -5.39
N ARG A 98 4.34 -19.16 -6.57
CA ARG A 98 3.43 -19.06 -7.72
C ARG A 98 2.09 -19.74 -7.42
N LYS A 99 2.11 -20.91 -6.79
CA LYS A 99 0.89 -21.61 -6.35
C LYS A 99 0.12 -20.79 -5.31
N VAL A 100 0.80 -20.27 -4.27
CA VAL A 100 0.17 -19.42 -3.25
C VAL A 100 -0.50 -18.21 -3.88
N SER A 101 0.22 -17.50 -4.75
CA SER A 101 -0.33 -16.33 -5.43
C SER A 101 -1.52 -16.67 -6.32
N SER A 102 -1.46 -17.80 -7.03
CA SER A 102 -2.57 -18.20 -7.89
C SER A 102 -3.84 -18.52 -7.10
N VAL A 103 -3.71 -19.15 -5.94
CA VAL A 103 -4.83 -19.42 -5.02
C VAL A 103 -5.42 -18.13 -4.48
N HIS A 104 -4.56 -17.20 -4.04
CA HIS A 104 -4.96 -15.90 -3.54
C HIS A 104 -5.76 -15.09 -4.57
N GLU A 105 -5.20 -14.93 -5.75
CA GLU A 105 -5.85 -14.16 -6.83
C GLU A 105 -7.10 -14.87 -7.34
N ALA A 106 -7.14 -16.20 -7.34
CA ALA A 106 -8.35 -16.97 -7.65
C ALA A 106 -9.49 -16.71 -6.65
N GLY A 107 -9.16 -16.58 -5.35
CA GLY A 107 -10.12 -16.20 -4.33
C GLY A 107 -10.79 -14.85 -4.63
N HIS A 108 -10.01 -13.83 -4.94
CA HIS A 108 -10.53 -12.53 -5.35
C HIS A 108 -11.37 -12.61 -6.62
N ALA A 109 -10.93 -13.37 -7.62
CA ALA A 109 -11.62 -13.50 -8.89
C ALA A 109 -12.98 -14.19 -8.75
N VAL A 110 -13.03 -15.31 -8.01
CA VAL A 110 -14.29 -16.04 -7.77
C VAL A 110 -15.26 -15.18 -6.98
N MET A 111 -14.79 -14.48 -5.94
CA MET A 111 -15.66 -13.58 -5.19
C MET A 111 -16.14 -12.41 -6.06
N ALA A 112 -15.28 -11.82 -6.89
CA ALA A 112 -15.69 -10.77 -7.81
C ALA A 112 -16.77 -11.23 -8.78
N TYR A 113 -16.64 -12.45 -9.32
CA TYR A 113 -17.66 -13.07 -10.17
C TYR A 113 -18.98 -13.28 -9.42
N LEU A 114 -18.95 -13.86 -8.20
CA LEU A 114 -20.14 -14.11 -7.39
C LEU A 114 -20.81 -12.80 -6.90
N MET A 115 -20.05 -11.74 -6.78
CA MET A 115 -20.56 -10.39 -6.47
C MET A 115 -21.02 -9.62 -7.71
N GLU A 116 -21.04 -10.28 -8.88
CA GLU A 116 -21.50 -9.69 -10.15
C GLU A 116 -20.73 -8.44 -10.57
N ILE A 117 -19.40 -8.45 -10.39
CA ILE A 117 -18.52 -7.39 -10.92
C ILE A 117 -18.46 -7.55 -12.45
N GLU A 118 -18.88 -6.52 -13.17
CA GLU A 118 -19.10 -6.59 -14.64
C GLU A 118 -17.80 -6.93 -15.40
N SER A 119 -16.68 -6.36 -15.01
CA SER A 119 -15.41 -6.57 -15.71
C SER A 119 -14.24 -6.57 -14.73
N PHE A 120 -13.45 -7.62 -14.81
CA PHE A 120 -12.19 -7.73 -14.09
C PHE A 120 -11.20 -8.59 -14.87
N GLN A 121 -9.92 -8.45 -14.54
CA GLN A 121 -8.84 -9.26 -15.07
C GLN A 121 -7.96 -9.74 -13.93
N VAL A 122 -7.60 -11.00 -13.95
CA VAL A 122 -6.68 -11.63 -13.00
C VAL A 122 -5.33 -11.80 -13.66
N ILE A 123 -4.27 -11.33 -13.00
CA ILE A 123 -2.91 -11.37 -13.54
C ILE A 123 -1.99 -12.04 -12.52
N LEU A 124 -1.43 -13.18 -12.90
CA LEU A 124 -0.39 -13.87 -12.14
C LEU A 124 0.98 -13.51 -12.73
N SER A 125 1.52 -12.38 -12.32
CA SER A 125 2.86 -11.96 -12.72
C SER A 125 3.89 -12.28 -11.64
N ASP A 126 5.14 -12.50 -12.05
CA ASP A 126 6.24 -12.73 -11.11
C ASP A 126 6.60 -11.47 -10.30
N ILE A 127 6.14 -10.29 -10.77
CA ILE A 127 6.43 -9.02 -10.11
C ILE A 127 5.30 -8.63 -9.16
N GLN A 128 4.03 -8.72 -9.59
CA GLN A 128 2.87 -8.28 -8.83
C GLN A 128 1.61 -9.01 -9.31
N PRO A 129 1.30 -10.17 -8.72
CA PRO A 129 0.01 -10.80 -8.94
C PRO A 129 -1.10 -9.88 -8.44
N ARG A 130 -2.22 -9.82 -9.16
CA ARG A 130 -3.33 -8.94 -8.81
C ARG A 130 -4.60 -9.23 -9.59
N VAL A 131 -5.73 -8.92 -8.99
CA VAL A 131 -6.99 -8.72 -9.71
C VAL A 131 -7.19 -7.24 -9.99
N VAL A 132 -7.35 -6.89 -11.26
CA VAL A 132 -7.67 -5.54 -11.71
C VAL A 132 -9.15 -5.50 -12.01
N MET A 133 -9.90 -4.66 -11.29
CA MET A 133 -11.34 -4.51 -11.50
C MET A 133 -11.74 -3.05 -11.54
N VAL A 134 -12.75 -2.73 -12.33
CA VAL A 134 -13.37 -1.42 -12.34
C VAL A 134 -14.60 -1.47 -11.43
N GLN A 135 -14.41 -1.13 -10.17
CA GLN A 135 -15.51 -1.02 -9.22
C GLN A 135 -15.75 0.44 -8.87
N LYS A 136 -16.95 0.92 -9.15
CA LYS A 136 -17.40 2.24 -8.69
C LYS A 136 -18.01 2.05 -7.30
N LEU A 137 -17.27 2.47 -6.24
CA LEU A 137 -17.78 2.47 -4.87
C LEU A 137 -18.73 3.67 -4.69
N GLN A 138 -19.96 3.55 -5.20
CA GLN A 138 -20.94 4.63 -5.18
C GLN A 138 -21.92 4.53 -4.00
N ASP A 139 -22.18 3.32 -3.52
CA ASP A 139 -23.13 3.06 -2.45
C ASP A 139 -22.59 2.03 -1.43
N ALA A 140 -23.32 1.89 -0.33
CA ALA A 140 -22.94 0.97 0.74
C ALA A 140 -22.90 -0.49 0.28
N ASN A 141 -23.74 -0.91 -0.67
CA ASN A 141 -23.73 -2.27 -1.18
C ASN A 141 -22.47 -2.56 -1.99
N ALA A 142 -22.05 -1.62 -2.83
CA ALA A 142 -20.79 -1.73 -3.58
C ALA A 142 -19.58 -1.78 -2.63
N VAL A 143 -19.58 -0.98 -1.55
CA VAL A 143 -18.54 -1.05 -0.51
C VAL A 143 -18.53 -2.42 0.15
N LYS A 144 -19.69 -2.96 0.54
CA LYS A 144 -19.79 -4.31 1.14
C LYS A 144 -19.25 -5.38 0.21
N LYS A 145 -19.63 -5.39 -1.07
CA LYS A 145 -19.10 -6.31 -2.09
C LYS A 145 -17.57 -6.24 -2.14
N GLY A 146 -17.02 -5.03 -2.16
CA GLY A 146 -15.58 -4.82 -2.17
C GLY A 146 -14.87 -5.38 -0.95
N ILE A 147 -15.44 -5.26 0.26
CA ILE A 147 -14.88 -5.83 1.48
C ILE A 147 -14.84 -7.37 1.39
N LEU A 148 -15.91 -8.00 0.91
CA LEU A 148 -15.95 -9.46 0.72
C LEU A 148 -14.87 -9.92 -0.26
N ILE A 149 -14.67 -9.18 -1.36
CA ILE A 149 -13.62 -9.46 -2.34
C ILE A 149 -12.23 -9.33 -1.69
N LYS A 150 -12.00 -8.29 -0.85
CA LYS A 150 -10.73 -8.11 -0.15
C LYS A 150 -10.38 -9.26 0.79
N TYR A 151 -11.34 -9.84 1.46
CA TYR A 151 -11.09 -10.99 2.31
C TYR A 151 -10.86 -12.30 1.54
N ALA A 152 -11.34 -12.38 0.33
CA ALA A 152 -11.43 -13.62 -0.44
C ALA A 152 -10.06 -14.25 -0.75
N GLY A 153 -9.02 -13.45 -0.98
CA GLY A 153 -7.68 -13.97 -1.25
C GLY A 153 -7.13 -14.79 -0.09
N ALA A 154 -7.09 -14.21 1.10
CA ALA A 154 -6.59 -14.88 2.31
C ALA A 154 -7.48 -16.08 2.71
N ILE A 155 -8.78 -15.98 2.51
CA ILE A 155 -9.71 -17.09 2.76
C ILE A 155 -9.48 -18.25 1.78
N ALA A 156 -9.21 -17.97 0.51
CA ALA A 156 -8.87 -18.99 -0.46
C ALA A 156 -7.58 -19.74 -0.07
N GLU A 157 -6.57 -19.02 0.40
CA GLU A 157 -5.36 -19.63 0.95
C GLU A 157 -5.68 -20.55 2.14
N GLU A 158 -6.51 -20.10 3.08
CA GLU A 158 -6.93 -20.91 4.23
C GLU A 158 -7.66 -22.17 3.79
N ILE A 159 -8.60 -22.08 2.83
CA ILE A 159 -9.41 -23.20 2.36
C ILE A 159 -8.60 -24.23 1.57
N LEU A 160 -7.65 -23.81 0.73
CA LEU A 160 -6.95 -24.69 -0.19
C LEU A 160 -5.54 -25.09 0.30
N LEU A 161 -4.91 -24.27 1.12
CA LEU A 161 -3.53 -24.48 1.57
C LEU A 161 -3.42 -24.71 3.08
N ASP A 162 -4.52 -24.64 3.83
CA ASP A 162 -4.58 -24.69 5.30
C ASP A 162 -3.67 -23.65 5.98
N LYS A 163 -3.34 -22.57 5.30
CA LYS A 163 -2.45 -21.50 5.76
C LYS A 163 -2.84 -20.18 5.11
N MET A 164 -2.69 -19.11 5.87
CA MET A 164 -2.73 -17.74 5.36
C MET A 164 -1.31 -17.18 5.34
N HIS A 165 -0.98 -16.43 4.30
CA HIS A 165 0.34 -15.82 4.16
C HIS A 165 0.29 -14.35 4.56
N ILE A 166 1.40 -13.88 5.14
CA ILE A 166 1.50 -12.55 5.79
C ILE A 166 1.22 -11.37 4.85
N GLY A 167 1.32 -11.59 3.55
CA GLY A 167 1.20 -10.53 2.55
C GLY A 167 -0.15 -9.81 2.53
N SER A 168 -1.24 -10.52 2.84
CA SER A 168 -2.59 -9.91 2.94
C SER A 168 -2.74 -8.96 4.13
N PHE A 169 -1.82 -9.00 5.10
CA PHE A 169 -1.94 -8.30 6.37
C PHE A 169 -1.01 -7.10 6.51
N ILE A 170 0.07 -7.02 5.74
CA ILE A 170 1.13 -6.03 5.92
C ILE A 170 1.22 -5.10 4.72
N GLY A 171 1.21 -3.79 5.01
CA GLY A 171 1.25 -2.70 4.05
C GLY A 171 -0.09 -2.00 3.91
N GLU A 172 -0.07 -0.69 3.68
CA GLU A 172 -1.28 0.13 3.53
C GLU A 172 -2.14 -0.32 2.35
N ASP A 173 -1.50 -0.86 1.30
CA ASP A 173 -2.16 -1.35 0.09
C ASP A 173 -2.54 -2.84 0.16
N SER A 174 -2.29 -3.52 1.29
CA SER A 174 -2.69 -4.91 1.46
C SER A 174 -4.19 -5.05 1.77
N ASP A 175 -4.75 -6.25 1.57
CA ASP A 175 -6.19 -6.46 1.59
C ASP A 175 -6.86 -6.16 2.93
N PHE A 176 -6.24 -6.55 4.06
CA PHE A 176 -6.83 -6.35 5.39
C PHE A 176 -6.88 -4.89 5.83
N PRO A 177 -5.81 -4.08 5.73
CA PRO A 177 -5.88 -2.65 5.98
C PRO A 177 -6.93 -1.96 5.12
N GLN A 178 -6.97 -2.25 3.82
CA GLN A 178 -7.98 -1.68 2.93
C GLN A 178 -9.40 -2.11 3.30
N ALA A 179 -9.61 -3.39 3.60
CA ALA A 179 -10.91 -3.89 4.07
C ALA A 179 -11.34 -3.17 5.35
N THR A 180 -10.42 -2.93 6.28
CA THR A 180 -10.70 -2.23 7.54
C THR A 180 -11.17 -0.79 7.28
N GLU A 181 -10.50 -0.06 6.40
CA GLU A 181 -10.91 1.30 6.05
C GLU A 181 -12.27 1.32 5.32
N TRP A 182 -12.54 0.35 4.48
CA TRP A 182 -13.84 0.23 3.80
C TRP A 182 -14.97 -0.16 4.78
N ILE A 183 -14.68 -0.97 5.80
CA ILE A 183 -15.64 -1.29 6.86
C ILE A 183 -16.02 -0.02 7.65
N LYS A 184 -15.03 0.80 8.02
CA LYS A 184 -15.30 2.09 8.68
C LYS A 184 -16.17 3.00 7.80
N ALA A 185 -15.83 3.10 6.52
CA ALA A 185 -16.63 3.86 5.55
C ALA A 185 -18.06 3.31 5.44
N TYR A 186 -18.23 2.00 5.36
CA TYR A 186 -19.53 1.34 5.32
C TYR A 186 -20.37 1.66 6.55
N ILE A 187 -19.79 1.58 7.76
CA ILE A 187 -20.48 1.90 9.01
C ILE A 187 -20.92 3.36 9.01
N VAL A 188 -20.03 4.29 8.65
CA VAL A 188 -20.35 5.73 8.59
C VAL A 188 -21.44 6.04 7.57
N MET A 189 -21.53 5.26 6.48
CA MET A 189 -22.58 5.41 5.46
C MET A 189 -23.93 4.88 5.92
N THR A 190 -23.95 3.80 6.70
CA THR A 190 -25.17 3.03 7.01
C THR A 190 -25.70 3.24 8.42
N ASP A 191 -24.86 3.68 9.36
CA ASP A 191 -25.25 3.91 10.76
C ASP A 191 -25.30 5.41 11.06
N SER A 192 -26.51 5.94 11.21
CA SER A 192 -26.73 7.35 11.54
C SER A 192 -26.38 7.71 12.98
N SER A 193 -26.23 6.74 13.88
CA SER A 193 -25.87 6.96 15.28
C SER A 193 -24.39 7.27 15.46
N ILE A 194 -23.55 6.85 14.49
CA ILE A 194 -22.11 7.06 14.54
C ILE A 194 -21.74 8.49 14.16
N SER A 195 -20.85 9.10 14.94
CA SER A 195 -20.23 10.37 14.58
C SER A 195 -19.55 10.28 13.21
N LYS A 196 -19.68 11.32 12.40
CA LYS A 196 -18.99 11.39 11.11
C LYS A 196 -17.47 11.66 11.24
N THR A 197 -16.96 11.68 12.46
CA THR A 197 -15.52 11.71 12.74
C THR A 197 -14.99 10.29 12.86
N LEU A 198 -13.93 9.97 12.12
CA LEU A 198 -13.30 8.63 12.12
C LEU A 198 -12.47 8.34 13.39
N LEU A 199 -12.65 9.11 14.45
CA LEU A 199 -11.94 8.98 15.75
C LEU A 199 -12.86 8.47 16.87
N ASP A 200 -13.99 7.89 16.54
CA ASP A 200 -14.97 7.42 17.49
C ASP A 200 -14.63 5.99 17.97
N ARG A 201 -14.52 5.80 19.29
CA ARG A 201 -14.30 4.50 19.88
C ARG A 201 -15.40 3.49 19.52
N GLU A 202 -16.64 3.94 19.44
CA GLU A 202 -17.78 3.12 19.03
C GLU A 202 -17.61 2.62 17.58
N LEU A 203 -17.03 3.46 16.71
CA LEU A 203 -16.68 3.07 15.33
C LEU A 203 -15.68 1.91 15.32
N GLU A 204 -14.66 1.93 16.18
CA GLU A 204 -13.68 0.85 16.27
C GLU A 204 -14.32 -0.46 16.74
N GLU A 205 -15.16 -0.42 17.77
CA GLU A 205 -15.88 -1.60 18.27
C GLU A 205 -16.80 -2.20 17.20
N LYS A 206 -17.58 -1.37 16.51
CA LYS A 206 -18.44 -1.79 15.39
C LYS A 206 -17.61 -2.33 14.22
N THR A 207 -16.44 -1.75 13.94
CA THR A 207 -15.54 -2.22 12.89
C THR A 207 -15.07 -3.65 13.16
N ILE A 208 -14.67 -3.96 14.41
CA ILE A 208 -14.24 -5.31 14.80
C ILE A 208 -15.39 -6.32 14.63
N LEU A 209 -16.60 -5.97 15.08
CA LEU A 209 -17.76 -6.85 15.00
C LEU A 209 -18.18 -7.12 13.53
N LEU A 210 -18.22 -6.07 12.73
CA LEU A 210 -18.59 -6.17 11.32
C LEU A 210 -17.51 -6.91 10.50
N SER A 211 -16.23 -6.67 10.80
CA SER A 211 -15.10 -7.39 10.19
C SER A 211 -15.27 -8.91 10.38
N LYS A 212 -15.51 -9.37 11.61
CA LYS A 212 -15.74 -10.79 11.90
C LYS A 212 -16.95 -11.36 11.14
N LYS A 213 -18.03 -10.59 11.07
CA LYS A 213 -19.24 -10.99 10.34
C LYS A 213 -18.97 -11.15 8.84
N LEU A 214 -18.34 -10.16 8.22
CA LEU A 214 -18.05 -10.17 6.78
C LEU A 214 -16.96 -11.19 6.42
N TRP A 215 -15.97 -11.41 7.29
CA TRP A 215 -15.03 -12.51 7.15
C TRP A 215 -15.75 -13.88 7.08
N ASN A 216 -16.63 -14.15 8.03
CA ASN A 216 -17.38 -15.41 8.07
C ASN A 216 -18.35 -15.55 6.86
N GLU A 217 -18.96 -14.45 6.42
CA GLU A 217 -19.80 -14.41 5.23
C GLU A 217 -18.96 -14.76 3.97
N SER A 218 -17.81 -14.13 3.79
CA SER A 218 -16.90 -14.42 2.69
C SER A 218 -16.38 -15.86 2.73
N LYS A 219 -16.00 -16.35 3.92
CA LYS A 219 -15.52 -17.73 4.11
C LYS A 219 -16.61 -18.76 3.74
N LYS A 220 -17.84 -18.52 4.14
CA LYS A 220 -18.97 -19.40 3.77
C LYS A 220 -19.13 -19.46 2.25
N ILE A 221 -19.19 -18.28 1.58
CA ILE A 221 -19.36 -18.19 0.14
C ILE A 221 -18.24 -18.95 -0.60
N LEU A 222 -16.99 -18.74 -0.23
CA LEU A 222 -15.86 -19.40 -0.90
C LEU A 222 -15.79 -20.90 -0.58
N SER A 223 -16.15 -21.32 0.63
CA SER A 223 -16.21 -22.74 0.99
C SER A 223 -17.25 -23.50 0.16
N GLU A 224 -18.39 -22.89 -0.11
CA GLU A 224 -19.43 -23.44 -0.99
C GLU A 224 -18.98 -23.48 -2.46
N ASN A 225 -18.03 -22.64 -2.84
CA ASN A 225 -17.48 -22.54 -4.20
C ASN A 225 -16.02 -23.01 -4.31
N ARG A 226 -15.54 -23.85 -3.38
CA ARG A 226 -14.16 -24.34 -3.29
C ARG A 226 -13.62 -24.85 -4.63
N THR A 227 -14.38 -25.71 -5.30
CA THR A 227 -13.98 -26.30 -6.59
C THR A 227 -13.75 -25.24 -7.67
N MET A 228 -14.56 -24.18 -7.67
CA MET A 228 -14.37 -23.08 -8.60
C MET A 228 -13.05 -22.33 -8.31
N VAL A 229 -12.74 -22.06 -7.03
CA VAL A 229 -11.47 -21.42 -6.64
C VAL A 229 -10.26 -22.27 -7.09
N GLU A 230 -10.34 -23.58 -6.89
CA GLU A 230 -9.29 -24.54 -7.28
C GLU A 230 -9.08 -24.53 -8.81
N THR A 231 -10.17 -24.66 -9.59
CA THR A 231 -10.14 -24.62 -11.06
C THR A 231 -9.57 -23.31 -11.59
N ILE A 232 -10.00 -22.17 -11.04
CA ILE A 232 -9.48 -20.85 -11.46
C ILE A 232 -8.00 -20.69 -11.10
N SER A 233 -7.57 -21.18 -9.91
CA SER A 233 -6.16 -21.16 -9.53
C SER A 233 -5.28 -21.97 -10.50
N GLU A 234 -5.72 -23.18 -10.89
CA GLU A 234 -5.01 -24.02 -11.86
C GLU A 234 -4.95 -23.38 -13.25
N ASN A 235 -6.06 -22.83 -13.71
CA ASN A 235 -6.12 -22.12 -14.99
C ASN A 235 -5.19 -20.90 -14.98
N LEU A 236 -5.15 -20.17 -13.87
CA LEU A 236 -4.27 -18.99 -13.70
C LEU A 236 -2.78 -19.38 -13.70
N GLN A 237 -2.42 -20.49 -13.05
CA GLN A 237 -1.05 -21.01 -13.12
C GLN A 237 -0.62 -21.37 -14.55
N ARG A 238 -1.54 -21.93 -15.33
CA ARG A 238 -1.27 -22.35 -16.71
C ARG A 238 -1.21 -21.16 -17.68
N LYS A 239 -2.18 -20.23 -17.60
CA LYS A 239 -2.33 -19.14 -18.57
C LYS A 239 -1.60 -17.85 -18.15
N GLY A 240 -1.36 -17.64 -16.86
CA GLY A 240 -0.81 -16.40 -16.30
C GLY A 240 -1.81 -15.25 -16.20
N THR A 241 -2.86 -15.25 -17.00
CA THR A 241 -3.90 -14.20 -16.99
C THR A 241 -5.25 -14.80 -17.35
N LEU A 242 -6.31 -14.32 -16.68
CA LEU A 242 -7.70 -14.68 -16.96
C LEU A 242 -8.56 -13.41 -17.00
N THR A 243 -9.54 -13.40 -17.89
CA THR A 243 -10.58 -12.37 -17.94
C THR A 243 -11.81 -12.77 -17.13
N SER A 244 -12.71 -11.82 -16.81
CA SER A 244 -13.97 -12.11 -16.16
C SER A 244 -14.85 -13.13 -16.91
N GLU A 245 -14.72 -13.22 -18.25
CA GLU A 245 -15.43 -14.21 -19.07
C GLU A 245 -14.85 -15.62 -18.94
N GLU A 246 -13.56 -15.75 -18.65
CA GLU A 246 -12.89 -17.04 -18.43
C GLU A 246 -13.03 -17.56 -16.99
N VAL A 247 -13.56 -16.76 -16.09
CA VAL A 247 -13.87 -17.13 -14.70
C VAL A 247 -15.31 -17.64 -14.58
N LYS A 248 -16.18 -17.35 -15.56
CA LYS A 248 -17.55 -17.91 -15.66
C LYS A 248 -17.53 -19.39 -15.98
#